data_e0c588764d692d03a2bbb6ac8b412e1e
#
_entry.id   e0c588764d692d03a2bbb6ac8b412e1e
#
_cell.length_a   1.000
_cell.length_b   1.000
_cell.length_c   1.000
_cell.angle_alpha   90.00
_cell.angle_beta   90.00
_cell.angle_gamma   90.00
#
_symmetry.space_group_name_H-M   'P 1'
#
loop_
_entity.id
_entity.type
_entity.pdbx_description
1 polymer ?
#
loop_
_entity_poly.entity_id
_entity_poly.type
_entity_poly.pdbx_seq_one_letter_code
_entity_poly.pdbx_strand_id
1 'polypeptide(L)'
;MKKTFIALMTLAALASCNKAEIIETNSGGVITFGNAFVENATKATDPTYGTVNKLTKFNVYGTVTGTAGTVNIFDGVEVTGIVGATEWSYDTQYNQYWIPGADYDFIGVVDADAVAQNTLKMPTSITYYTAGQKDLLYATAHVEDATAAQSAVNMNFSHLLSKVQFTVTSNTAGGYYHSVTGIKVSNFETGTYTINGGAWAGTTAKEIEFGAVNEVTAAGAKTNATQMLLIPNAATFNVTFTVDLYKNGTKLGTETKTIPVETDLVKGNAYNFTIACSVGNPIKFTVTNDPTWSTQPDVTIQ
;
A
#
# COMPACT_ATOMS: atom_id res chain seq x y z
N MET A 1 11.62 12.11 60.96
CA MET A 1 11.11 13.23 60.15
C MET A 1 11.40 12.93 58.69
N LYS A 2 10.40 12.46 57.99
CA LYS A 2 10.51 12.15 56.54
C LYS A 2 10.23 13.43 55.78
N LYS A 3 11.20 13.91 55.01
CA LYS A 3 11.00 15.05 54.09
C LYS A 3 10.51 14.52 52.75
N THR A 4 9.25 14.73 52.47
CA THR A 4 8.62 14.48 51.17
C THR A 4 8.97 15.65 50.26
N PHE A 5 9.76 15.42 49.20
CA PHE A 5 9.98 16.38 48.15
C PHE A 5 8.87 16.20 47.11
N ILE A 6 7.98 17.17 47.03
CA ILE A 6 6.98 17.28 45.94
C ILE A 6 7.69 18.03 44.82
N ALA A 7 7.98 17.33 43.74
CA ALA A 7 8.44 17.94 42.48
C ALA A 7 7.21 18.47 41.73
N LEU A 8 7.05 19.79 41.72
CA LEU A 8 6.02 20.48 40.95
C LEU A 8 6.52 20.64 39.51
N MET A 9 6.04 19.79 38.60
CA MET A 9 6.26 19.98 37.17
C MET A 9 5.32 21.07 36.65
N THR A 10 5.85 22.25 36.42
CA THR A 10 5.18 23.31 35.67
C THR A 10 5.37 23.05 34.18
N LEU A 11 4.31 22.58 33.50
CA LEU A 11 4.25 22.49 32.05
C LEU A 11 4.07 23.90 31.50
N ALA A 12 5.15 24.53 31.05
CA ALA A 12 5.09 25.82 30.35
C ALA A 12 4.70 25.54 28.89
N ALA A 13 3.55 26.07 28.50
CA ALA A 13 3.15 26.16 27.10
C ALA A 13 4.16 27.04 26.34
N LEU A 14 4.97 26.44 25.46
CA LEU A 14 5.90 27.15 24.57
C LEU A 14 5.28 27.24 23.16
N ALA A 15 4.49 28.30 22.98
CA ALA A 15 4.36 28.94 21.68
C ALA A 15 5.48 29.98 21.60
N SER A 16 6.59 29.70 20.90
CA SER A 16 7.50 30.65 20.26
C SER A 16 8.85 30.00 19.97
N CYS A 17 9.33 30.20 18.76
CA CYS A 17 10.69 29.92 18.30
C CYS A 17 11.75 30.44 19.27
N ASN A 18 12.47 29.52 19.94
CA ASN A 18 13.85 29.71 20.34
C ASN A 18 14.37 28.36 20.87
N LYS A 19 15.59 27.99 20.44
CA LYS A 19 16.34 26.86 20.99
C LYS A 19 16.44 27.02 22.52
N ALA A 20 15.50 26.40 23.24
CA ALA A 20 15.67 26.20 24.67
C ALA A 20 16.46 24.91 24.86
N GLU A 21 17.62 25.01 25.49
CA GLU A 21 18.29 23.83 26.03
C GLU A 21 17.34 23.13 26.98
N ILE A 22 16.87 21.96 26.58
CA ILE A 22 16.09 21.07 27.47
C ILE A 22 17.09 20.54 28.47
N ILE A 23 16.95 20.94 29.74
CA ILE A 23 17.73 20.37 30.84
C ILE A 23 17.31 18.90 30.94
N GLU A 24 18.18 18.01 30.49
CA GLU A 24 18.02 16.57 30.54
C GLU A 24 17.96 16.09 31.99
N THR A 25 16.77 15.86 32.52
CA THR A 25 16.60 15.06 33.73
C THR A 25 15.72 13.86 33.38
N ASN A 26 16.36 12.70 33.14
CA ASN A 26 15.76 11.39 32.87
C ASN A 26 15.12 11.19 31.51
N SER A 27 15.67 11.72 30.43
CA SER A 27 15.33 11.26 29.08
C SER A 27 16.04 9.94 28.80
N GLY A 28 15.32 9.00 28.22
CA GLY A 28 15.90 7.77 27.66
C GLY A 28 16.72 8.07 26.40
N GLY A 29 17.13 7.02 25.70
CA GLY A 29 17.75 7.13 24.38
C GLY A 29 16.85 7.82 23.36
N VAL A 30 17.43 8.25 22.25
CA VAL A 30 16.69 8.78 21.08
C VAL A 30 15.76 7.69 20.56
N ILE A 31 14.52 8.07 20.20
CA ILE A 31 13.60 7.17 19.51
C ILE A 31 14.18 6.87 18.13
N THR A 32 14.39 5.60 17.83
CA THR A 32 14.88 5.13 16.54
C THR A 32 13.88 4.18 15.91
N PHE A 33 13.93 4.07 14.58
CA PHE A 33 13.11 3.11 13.84
C PHE A 33 14.01 2.00 13.30
N GLY A 34 13.51 0.76 13.31
CA GLY A 34 14.25 -0.40 12.84
C GLY A 34 13.35 -1.34 12.06
N ASN A 35 13.97 -2.23 11.28
CA ASN A 35 13.26 -3.29 10.56
C ASN A 35 11.99 -2.81 9.83
N ALA A 36 12.05 -1.64 9.18
CA ALA A 36 10.96 -1.21 8.32
C ALA A 36 10.90 -2.15 7.10
N PHE A 37 9.85 -2.95 7.01
CA PHE A 37 9.64 -3.89 5.91
C PHE A 37 8.15 -3.96 5.55
N VAL A 38 7.86 -4.39 4.33
CA VAL A 38 6.50 -4.63 3.87
C VAL A 38 6.13 -6.07 4.20
N GLU A 39 5.01 -6.28 4.87
CA GLU A 39 4.48 -7.62 5.18
C GLU A 39 4.43 -8.47 3.91
N ASN A 40 4.84 -9.74 4.04
CA ASN A 40 4.96 -10.72 2.96
C ASN A 40 6.07 -10.44 1.93
N ALA A 41 6.91 -9.41 2.10
CA ALA A 41 8.07 -9.15 1.26
C ALA A 41 9.23 -10.16 1.44
N THR A 42 9.05 -11.23 2.22
CA THR A 42 10.03 -12.33 2.33
C THR A 42 10.20 -13.12 1.03
N LYS A 43 9.42 -12.83 0.01
CA LYS A 43 9.56 -13.42 -1.33
C LYS A 43 10.14 -12.38 -2.29
N ALA A 44 11.34 -12.65 -2.73
CA ALA A 44 12.28 -11.84 -3.49
C ALA A 44 11.83 -11.33 -4.88
N THR A 45 10.54 -11.22 -5.17
CA THR A 45 10.05 -10.97 -6.53
C THR A 45 8.78 -10.14 -6.63
N ASP A 46 8.49 -9.21 -5.69
CA ASP A 46 7.43 -8.24 -5.92
C ASP A 46 7.88 -7.23 -6.99
N PRO A 47 7.28 -7.21 -8.19
CA PRO A 47 7.68 -6.29 -9.26
C PRO A 47 7.38 -4.82 -8.94
N THR A 48 6.49 -4.51 -7.99
CA THR A 48 6.20 -3.14 -7.56
C THR A 48 7.35 -2.57 -6.76
N TYR A 49 7.96 -3.39 -5.89
CA TYR A 49 9.15 -3.03 -5.11
C TYR A 49 10.41 -3.79 -5.55
N GLY A 50 10.35 -4.64 -6.59
CA GLY A 50 11.47 -5.42 -7.16
C GLY A 50 12.09 -6.40 -6.18
N THR A 51 13.21 -6.99 -6.57
CA THR A 51 13.95 -7.88 -5.71
C THR A 51 14.38 -7.18 -4.43
N VAL A 52 13.81 -7.59 -3.31
CA VAL A 52 14.15 -7.17 -1.94
C VAL A 52 13.80 -5.71 -1.62
N ASN A 53 12.70 -5.49 -0.90
CA ASN A 53 12.35 -4.27 -0.16
C ASN A 53 12.90 -2.97 -0.75
N LYS A 54 12.21 -2.34 -1.67
CA LYS A 54 12.59 -0.99 -2.15
C LYS A 54 12.05 0.14 -1.26
N LEU A 55 11.52 -0.20 -0.10
CA LEU A 55 11.19 0.82 0.89
C LEU A 55 12.48 1.54 1.29
N THR A 56 12.61 2.79 0.88
CA THR A 56 13.77 3.63 1.20
C THR A 56 13.41 4.77 2.13
N LYS A 57 12.10 5.05 2.28
CA LYS A 57 11.60 6.11 3.14
C LYS A 57 10.12 5.92 3.49
N PHE A 58 9.72 6.50 4.61
CA PHE A 58 8.32 6.64 5.01
C PHE A 58 8.17 7.91 5.86
N ASN A 59 6.94 8.41 5.97
CA ASN A 59 6.62 9.49 6.89
C ASN A 59 6.07 8.90 8.18
N VAL A 60 6.63 9.32 9.33
CA VAL A 60 6.18 8.89 10.65
C VAL A 60 5.38 9.98 11.34
N TYR A 61 4.31 9.57 11.96
CA TYR A 61 3.48 10.34 12.90
C TYR A 61 3.54 9.63 14.25
N GLY A 62 3.57 10.39 15.34
CA GLY A 62 3.67 9.76 16.66
C GLY A 62 3.18 10.63 17.78
N THR A 63 2.65 9.96 18.80
CA THR A 63 2.25 10.56 20.07
C THR A 63 2.91 9.85 21.24
N VAL A 64 3.09 10.58 22.33
CA VAL A 64 3.44 10.03 23.65
C VAL A 64 2.32 10.34 24.63
N THR A 65 1.93 9.35 25.40
CA THR A 65 0.95 9.46 26.48
C THR A 65 1.62 9.21 27.82
N GLY A 66 1.58 10.19 28.68
CA GLY A 66 2.08 10.12 30.05
C GLY A 66 1.02 10.61 31.04
N THR A 67 1.39 10.76 32.30
CA THR A 67 0.49 11.22 33.38
C THR A 67 -0.12 12.60 33.15
N ALA A 68 0.52 13.43 32.33
CA ALA A 68 0.04 14.77 31.97
C ALA A 68 -0.88 14.78 30.71
N GLY A 69 -1.13 13.63 30.09
CA GLY A 69 -1.92 13.48 28.88
C GLY A 69 -1.11 13.08 27.68
N THR A 70 -1.74 13.18 26.50
CA THR A 70 -1.14 12.80 25.20
C THR A 70 -0.67 14.03 24.45
N VAL A 71 0.56 13.99 23.91
CA VAL A 71 1.14 15.04 23.08
C VAL A 71 1.71 14.47 21.79
N ASN A 72 1.73 15.27 20.73
CA ASN A 72 2.37 14.92 19.47
C ASN A 72 3.90 15.01 19.61
N ILE A 73 4.60 14.06 19.00
CA ILE A 73 6.09 14.03 18.94
C ILE A 73 6.63 13.93 17.52
N PHE A 74 5.87 13.35 16.59
CA PHE A 74 6.20 13.32 15.16
C PHE A 74 5.00 13.75 14.34
N ASP A 75 5.20 14.67 13.39
CA ASP A 75 4.17 15.21 12.48
C ASP A 75 4.62 15.04 11.03
N GLY A 76 4.53 13.82 10.51
CA GLY A 76 4.92 13.50 9.14
C GLY A 76 6.42 13.60 8.87
N VAL A 77 7.24 13.29 9.86
CA VAL A 77 8.71 13.35 9.73
C VAL A 77 9.18 12.24 8.78
N GLU A 78 9.96 12.60 7.76
CA GLU A 78 10.54 11.62 6.83
C GLU A 78 11.64 10.81 7.53
N VAL A 79 11.48 9.50 7.50
CA VAL A 79 12.45 8.51 7.97
C VAL A 79 13.01 7.80 6.75
N THR A 80 14.33 7.74 6.63
CA THR A 80 15.03 7.14 5.49
C THR A 80 15.90 5.99 5.93
N GLY A 81 16.06 5.01 5.05
CA GLY A 81 16.90 3.85 5.33
C GLY A 81 17.30 3.12 4.06
N ILE A 82 18.21 2.17 4.22
CA ILE A 82 18.61 1.25 3.16
C ILE A 82 17.96 -0.11 3.48
N VAL A 83 17.47 -0.76 2.46
CA VAL A 83 16.92 -2.11 2.57
C VAL A 83 17.88 -3.04 3.27
N GLY A 84 17.40 -3.75 4.28
CA GLY A 84 18.18 -4.65 5.11
C GLY A 84 18.98 -3.93 6.22
N ALA A 85 18.90 -2.61 6.34
CA ALA A 85 19.44 -1.90 7.47
C ALA A 85 18.62 -2.20 8.74
N THR A 86 19.31 -2.43 9.83
CA THR A 86 18.67 -2.61 11.15
C THR A 86 18.21 -1.30 11.75
N GLU A 87 18.69 -0.18 11.22
CA GLU A 87 18.37 1.17 11.69
C GLU A 87 17.95 2.07 10.53
N TRP A 88 16.90 2.83 10.76
CA TRP A 88 16.37 3.87 9.90
C TRP A 88 16.53 5.22 10.58
N SER A 89 16.93 6.24 9.85
CA SER A 89 17.30 7.54 10.37
C SER A 89 16.37 8.65 9.88
N TYR A 90 16.26 9.70 10.66
CA TYR A 90 15.60 10.96 10.31
C TYR A 90 16.48 12.15 10.74
N ASP A 91 16.14 13.37 10.30
CA ASP A 91 16.93 14.57 10.60
C ASP A 91 16.93 14.80 12.13
N THR A 92 18.13 15.00 12.67
CA THR A 92 18.39 15.17 14.11
C THR A 92 17.66 16.37 14.73
N GLN A 93 17.21 17.34 13.92
CA GLN A 93 16.38 18.44 14.42
C GLN A 93 15.03 17.96 14.97
N TYR A 94 14.56 16.75 14.57
CA TYR A 94 13.32 16.12 15.04
C TYR A 94 13.56 15.09 16.13
N ASN A 95 14.77 14.99 16.71
CA ASN A 95 15.05 14.00 17.73
C ASN A 95 14.03 14.06 18.86
N GLN A 96 13.44 12.93 19.15
CA GLN A 96 12.57 12.67 20.28
C GLN A 96 13.21 11.60 21.17
N TYR A 97 12.90 11.63 22.45
CA TYR A 97 13.53 10.76 23.43
C TYR A 97 12.49 9.93 24.15
N TRP A 98 12.87 8.73 24.55
CA TRP A 98 12.02 7.88 25.34
C TRP A 98 11.80 8.49 26.75
N ILE A 99 10.57 8.53 27.19
CA ILE A 99 10.19 8.90 28.56
C ILE A 99 9.82 7.61 29.27
N PRO A 100 10.58 7.15 30.28
CA PRO A 100 10.26 5.92 31.01
C PRO A 100 8.86 5.95 31.63
N GLY A 101 8.10 4.86 31.43
CA GLY A 101 6.74 4.71 31.93
C GLY A 101 5.68 5.45 31.11
N ALA A 102 6.01 5.95 29.92
CA ALA A 102 5.04 6.53 29.00
C ALA A 102 4.73 5.56 27.85
N ASP A 103 3.53 5.68 27.30
CA ASP A 103 3.07 4.92 26.14
C ASP A 103 3.25 5.71 24.85
N TYR A 104 3.54 5.03 23.76
CA TYR A 104 3.79 5.64 22.46
C TYR A 104 2.97 4.97 21.38
N ASP A 105 2.34 5.77 20.54
CA ASP A 105 1.69 5.32 19.31
C ASP A 105 2.38 5.91 18.09
N PHE A 106 2.67 5.07 17.11
CA PHE A 106 3.29 5.48 15.85
C PHE A 106 2.45 5.02 14.66
N ILE A 107 2.41 5.87 13.63
CA ILE A 107 1.84 5.55 12.32
C ILE A 107 2.89 5.88 11.27
N GLY A 108 3.18 4.91 10.39
CA GLY A 108 4.02 5.08 9.20
C GLY A 108 3.16 5.09 7.95
N VAL A 109 3.45 6.01 7.02
CA VAL A 109 2.73 6.13 5.75
C VAL A 109 3.74 6.29 4.62
N VAL A 110 3.52 5.57 3.52
CA VAL A 110 4.34 5.63 2.29
C VAL A 110 3.45 5.98 1.12
N ASP A 111 3.92 6.89 0.26
CA ASP A 111 3.31 7.23 -1.03
C ASP A 111 1.85 7.73 -0.99
N ALA A 112 1.41 8.28 0.15
CA ALA A 112 0.13 8.98 0.23
C ALA A 112 0.13 10.28 -0.60
N ASP A 113 -0.99 10.59 -1.25
CA ASP A 113 -1.16 11.87 -1.93
C ASP A 113 -1.60 12.98 -0.96
N ALA A 114 -2.37 12.63 0.08
CA ALA A 114 -2.67 13.50 1.21
C ALA A 114 -2.97 12.69 2.47
N VAL A 115 -2.70 13.29 3.63
CA VAL A 115 -2.99 12.71 4.95
C VAL A 115 -3.78 13.74 5.76
N ALA A 116 -5.01 13.37 6.16
CA ALA A 116 -5.78 14.17 7.11
C ALA A 116 -5.43 13.74 8.54
N GLN A 117 -5.39 14.70 9.44
CA GLN A 117 -4.92 14.52 10.81
C GLN A 117 -5.95 15.04 11.83
N ASN A 118 -5.91 14.50 13.05
CA ASN A 118 -6.63 15.03 14.20
C ASN A 118 -5.86 16.19 14.88
N THR A 119 -6.36 16.65 16.03
CA THR A 119 -5.73 17.72 16.82
C THR A 119 -4.36 17.35 17.38
N LEU A 120 -4.08 16.05 17.53
CA LEU A 120 -2.78 15.51 17.96
C LEU A 120 -1.86 15.19 16.79
N LYS A 121 -2.18 15.68 15.59
CA LYS A 121 -1.40 15.44 14.36
C LYS A 121 -1.27 13.97 13.95
N MET A 122 -2.10 13.09 14.52
CA MET A 122 -2.16 11.69 14.11
C MET A 122 -3.05 11.55 12.89
N PRO A 123 -2.64 10.75 11.89
CA PRO A 123 -3.44 10.48 10.70
C PRO A 123 -4.81 9.88 11.05
N THR A 124 -5.85 10.41 10.45
CA THR A 124 -7.23 9.89 10.55
C THR A 124 -7.68 9.27 9.25
N SER A 125 -7.20 9.79 8.13
CA SER A 125 -7.43 9.20 6.82
C SER A 125 -6.31 9.53 5.84
N ILE A 126 -6.21 8.71 4.80
CA ILE A 126 -5.20 8.80 3.75
C ILE A 126 -5.91 8.89 2.41
N THR A 127 -5.58 9.89 1.60
CA THR A 127 -6.08 10.04 0.23
C THR A 127 -5.08 9.47 -0.76
N TYR A 128 -5.60 8.80 -1.78
CA TYR A 128 -4.84 8.20 -2.86
C TYR A 128 -5.44 8.54 -4.22
N TYR A 129 -4.59 8.90 -5.19
CA TYR A 129 -4.95 9.12 -6.59
C TYR A 129 -4.43 7.98 -7.46
N THR A 130 -5.34 7.24 -8.08
CA THR A 130 -4.99 6.06 -8.90
C THR A 130 -4.07 6.40 -10.08
N ALA A 131 -4.10 7.62 -10.58
CA ALA A 131 -3.23 8.06 -11.68
C ALA A 131 -1.73 7.97 -11.36
N GLY A 132 -1.36 8.08 -10.07
CA GLY A 132 0.04 8.01 -9.64
C GLY A 132 0.63 6.60 -9.66
N GLN A 133 -0.20 5.56 -9.60
CA GLN A 133 0.20 4.15 -9.50
C GLN A 133 1.31 3.90 -8.47
N LYS A 134 1.30 4.66 -7.39
CA LYS A 134 2.22 4.50 -6.27
C LYS A 134 1.69 3.44 -5.32
N ASP A 135 2.58 2.66 -4.72
CA ASP A 135 2.16 1.64 -3.77
C ASP A 135 1.97 2.24 -2.37
N LEU A 136 0.72 2.51 -2.04
CA LEU A 136 0.35 3.07 -0.76
C LEU A 136 0.51 2.05 0.36
N LEU A 137 1.44 2.34 1.29
CA LEU A 137 1.71 1.48 2.44
C LEU A 137 1.39 2.18 3.76
N TYR A 138 1.03 1.37 4.74
CA TYR A 138 0.64 1.81 6.07
C TYR A 138 1.15 0.85 7.14
N ALA A 139 1.66 1.41 8.24
CA ALA A 139 2.09 0.65 9.42
C ALA A 139 1.64 1.33 10.70
N THR A 140 1.43 0.55 11.76
CA THR A 140 1.25 1.04 13.13
C THR A 140 2.23 0.34 14.05
N ALA A 141 2.67 1.04 15.08
CA ALA A 141 3.40 0.45 16.19
C ALA A 141 2.96 1.10 17.50
N HIS A 142 2.92 0.29 18.56
CA HIS A 142 2.61 0.73 19.92
C HIS A 142 3.72 0.27 20.86
N VAL A 143 4.13 1.12 21.78
CA VAL A 143 5.07 0.81 22.85
C VAL A 143 4.42 1.21 24.16
N GLU A 144 4.13 0.23 25.01
CA GLU A 144 3.59 0.40 26.35
C GLU A 144 4.73 0.47 27.36
N ASP A 145 4.60 1.30 28.39
CA ASP A 145 5.58 1.41 29.49
C ASP A 145 7.03 1.52 28.99
N ALA A 146 7.30 2.47 28.11
CA ALA A 146 8.63 2.63 27.51
C ALA A 146 9.74 2.70 28.54
N THR A 147 10.91 2.17 28.20
CA THR A 147 12.10 2.20 29.06
C THR A 147 13.12 3.22 28.56
N ALA A 148 14.06 3.66 29.41
CA ALA A 148 15.12 4.56 28.99
C ALA A 148 16.04 3.96 27.89
N ALA A 149 16.15 2.64 27.80
CA ALA A 149 16.93 1.91 26.81
C ALA A 149 16.03 1.11 25.86
N GLN A 150 14.94 1.74 25.40
CA GLN A 150 13.97 1.13 24.50
C GLN A 150 14.63 0.77 23.15
N SER A 151 14.27 -0.40 22.62
CA SER A 151 14.69 -0.82 21.29
C SER A 151 14.08 0.05 20.20
N ALA A 152 14.67 0.03 19.01
CA ALA A 152 14.12 0.66 17.83
C ALA A 152 12.69 0.18 17.53
N VAL A 153 11.82 1.11 17.10
CA VAL A 153 10.42 0.82 16.75
C VAL A 153 10.37 0.10 15.41
N ASN A 154 9.84 -1.11 15.41
CA ASN A 154 9.66 -1.89 14.17
C ASN A 154 8.40 -1.43 13.44
N MET A 155 8.54 -1.06 12.17
CA MET A 155 7.44 -0.61 11.31
C MET A 155 7.14 -1.67 10.25
N ASN A 156 6.09 -2.45 10.50
CA ASN A 156 5.62 -3.50 9.58
C ASN A 156 4.56 -2.93 8.65
N PHE A 157 4.92 -2.65 7.42
CA PHE A 157 4.03 -2.04 6.43
C PHE A 157 3.17 -3.08 5.71
N SER A 158 1.91 -2.73 5.51
CA SER A 158 0.95 -3.49 4.72
C SER A 158 0.49 -2.67 3.52
N HIS A 159 0.24 -3.35 2.39
CA HIS A 159 -0.34 -2.73 1.19
C HIS A 159 -1.79 -2.32 1.46
N LEU A 160 -2.14 -1.10 1.13
CA LEU A 160 -3.52 -0.61 1.23
C LEU A 160 -4.33 -0.73 -0.07
N LEU A 161 -3.68 -1.02 -1.18
CA LEU A 161 -4.29 -1.17 -2.50
C LEU A 161 -4.48 -2.64 -2.88
N SER A 162 -5.17 -2.87 -3.99
CA SER A 162 -5.27 -4.17 -4.67
C SER A 162 -4.44 -4.13 -5.94
N LYS A 163 -3.61 -5.14 -6.19
CA LYS A 163 -2.81 -5.26 -7.41
C LYS A 163 -3.57 -6.11 -8.43
N VAL A 164 -3.67 -5.64 -9.66
CA VAL A 164 -4.40 -6.32 -10.74
C VAL A 164 -3.53 -6.46 -11.97
N GLN A 165 -3.56 -7.64 -12.59
CA GLN A 165 -2.98 -7.89 -13.91
C GLN A 165 -3.91 -8.77 -14.76
N PHE A 166 -3.63 -8.88 -16.06
CA PHE A 166 -4.38 -9.69 -16.99
C PHE A 166 -3.51 -10.75 -17.66
N THR A 167 -4.05 -11.93 -17.82
CA THR A 167 -3.50 -13.02 -18.62
C THR A 167 -4.48 -13.37 -19.74
N VAL A 168 -3.99 -13.55 -20.95
CA VAL A 168 -4.81 -14.02 -22.09
C VAL A 168 -4.33 -15.40 -22.50
N THR A 169 -5.26 -16.33 -22.62
CA THR A 169 -5.00 -17.66 -23.18
C THR A 169 -5.71 -17.79 -24.53
N SER A 170 -5.09 -18.47 -25.48
CA SER A 170 -5.68 -18.71 -26.78
C SER A 170 -5.47 -20.17 -27.21
N ASN A 171 -6.56 -20.79 -27.70
CA ASN A 171 -6.44 -22.04 -28.43
C ASN A 171 -6.22 -21.73 -29.91
N THR A 172 -5.03 -22.01 -30.41
CA THR A 172 -4.52 -21.56 -31.70
C THR A 172 -4.48 -22.67 -32.77
N ALA A 173 -5.33 -23.68 -32.67
CA ALA A 173 -5.40 -24.74 -33.68
C ALA A 173 -5.72 -24.18 -35.09
N GLY A 174 -5.04 -24.68 -36.12
CA GLY A 174 -5.35 -24.34 -37.51
C GLY A 174 -4.95 -22.93 -37.97
N GLY A 175 -3.93 -22.32 -37.36
CA GLY A 175 -3.41 -21.00 -37.74
C GLY A 175 -4.24 -19.82 -37.23
N TYR A 176 -5.16 -20.07 -36.35
CA TYR A 176 -5.92 -19.02 -35.65
C TYR A 176 -5.12 -18.46 -34.47
N TYR A 177 -5.34 -17.19 -34.16
CA TYR A 177 -4.85 -16.55 -32.94
C TYR A 177 -5.72 -15.35 -32.56
N HIS A 178 -5.57 -14.87 -31.35
CA HIS A 178 -6.33 -13.74 -30.81
C HIS A 178 -5.40 -12.61 -30.38
N SER A 179 -5.93 -11.40 -30.41
CA SER A 179 -5.34 -10.21 -29.81
C SER A 179 -6.38 -9.59 -28.87
N VAL A 180 -5.99 -9.19 -27.68
CA VAL A 180 -6.88 -8.53 -26.73
C VAL A 180 -6.37 -7.11 -26.47
N THR A 181 -7.23 -6.13 -26.71
CA THR A 181 -6.92 -4.70 -26.61
C THR A 181 -7.98 -3.96 -25.82
N GLY A 182 -7.71 -2.71 -25.46
CA GLY A 182 -8.67 -1.85 -24.77
C GLY A 182 -9.18 -2.42 -23.45
N ILE A 183 -8.31 -3.14 -22.74
CA ILE A 183 -8.66 -3.71 -21.43
C ILE A 183 -8.84 -2.57 -20.44
N LYS A 184 -10.02 -2.51 -19.81
CA LYS A 184 -10.40 -1.49 -18.84
C LYS A 184 -11.08 -2.13 -17.65
N VAL A 185 -10.81 -1.59 -16.46
CA VAL A 185 -11.48 -1.95 -15.22
C VAL A 185 -12.18 -0.74 -14.64
N SER A 186 -13.48 -0.85 -14.37
CA SER A 186 -14.22 0.21 -13.68
C SER A 186 -13.77 0.25 -12.22
N ASN A 187 -13.20 1.35 -11.79
CA ASN A 187 -12.73 1.58 -10.42
C ASN A 187 -12.92 3.05 -10.05
N PHE A 188 -12.04 3.62 -9.24
CA PHE A 188 -12.10 5.01 -8.80
C PHE A 188 -10.82 5.77 -9.18
N GLU A 189 -10.98 7.05 -9.52
CA GLU A 189 -9.86 7.97 -9.73
C GLU A 189 -9.21 8.35 -8.40
N THR A 190 -10.02 8.54 -7.38
CA THR A 190 -9.58 8.94 -6.04
C THR A 190 -10.28 8.08 -4.99
N GLY A 191 -9.58 7.77 -3.92
CA GLY A 191 -10.13 7.13 -2.75
C GLY A 191 -9.53 7.65 -1.46
N THR A 192 -10.30 7.51 -0.40
CA THR A 192 -9.89 7.85 0.97
C THR A 192 -9.95 6.59 1.83
N TYR A 193 -8.83 6.24 2.44
CA TYR A 193 -8.74 5.19 3.43
C TYR A 193 -8.90 5.77 4.83
N THR A 194 -9.91 5.34 5.57
CA THR A 194 -10.13 5.73 6.97
C THR A 194 -9.34 4.80 7.88
N ILE A 195 -8.43 5.34 8.68
CA ILE A 195 -7.51 4.55 9.52
C ILE A 195 -8.28 3.81 10.61
N ASN A 196 -9.12 4.51 11.36
CA ASN A 196 -10.02 3.89 12.33
C ASN A 196 -11.18 3.22 11.60
N GLY A 197 -11.15 1.90 11.53
CA GLY A 197 -12.16 1.11 10.81
C GLY A 197 -11.61 0.40 9.57
N GLY A 198 -10.47 0.82 9.04
CA GLY A 198 -9.78 0.13 7.95
C GLY A 198 -10.53 0.10 6.62
N ALA A 199 -11.40 1.09 6.37
CA ALA A 199 -12.32 1.11 5.24
C ALA A 199 -11.87 2.09 4.14
N TRP A 200 -12.07 1.68 2.88
CA TRP A 200 -11.93 2.53 1.71
C TRP A 200 -13.27 3.15 1.31
N ALA A 201 -13.23 4.42 0.91
CA ALA A 201 -14.30 5.11 0.21
C ALA A 201 -13.75 5.64 -1.12
N GLY A 202 -14.17 5.02 -2.22
CA GLY A 202 -13.84 5.50 -3.57
C GLY A 202 -14.70 6.70 -3.94
N THR A 203 -14.09 7.67 -4.58
CA THR A 203 -14.77 8.84 -5.14
C THR A 203 -14.40 9.00 -6.62
N THR A 204 -15.28 9.55 -7.42
CA THR A 204 -15.09 9.72 -8.86
C THR A 204 -14.80 8.40 -9.57
N ALA A 205 -15.87 7.75 -10.06
CA ALA A 205 -15.76 6.53 -10.85
C ALA A 205 -14.90 6.78 -12.11
N LYS A 206 -14.03 5.82 -12.44
CA LYS A 206 -13.11 5.90 -13.57
C LYS A 206 -12.87 4.53 -14.18
N GLU A 207 -12.71 4.50 -15.49
CA GLU A 207 -12.18 3.36 -16.23
C GLU A 207 -10.64 3.38 -16.17
N ILE A 208 -10.04 2.40 -15.52
CA ILE A 208 -8.58 2.25 -15.44
C ILE A 208 -8.13 1.39 -16.61
N GLU A 209 -7.26 1.93 -17.46
CA GLU A 209 -6.80 1.27 -18.67
C GLU A 209 -5.57 0.41 -18.40
N PHE A 210 -5.61 -0.81 -18.94
CA PHE A 210 -4.49 -1.75 -18.96
C PHE A 210 -3.90 -1.84 -20.37
N GLY A 211 -2.62 -2.18 -20.46
CA GLY A 211 -1.98 -2.39 -21.75
C GLY A 211 -2.60 -3.58 -22.52
N ALA A 212 -2.42 -3.57 -23.83
CA ALA A 212 -2.89 -4.64 -24.71
C ALA A 212 -2.09 -5.95 -24.51
N VAL A 213 -2.74 -7.08 -24.76
CA VAL A 213 -2.08 -8.38 -24.96
C VAL A 213 -2.19 -8.74 -26.43
N ASN A 214 -1.21 -8.32 -27.22
CA ASN A 214 -1.19 -8.51 -28.66
C ASN A 214 -0.69 -9.92 -29.03
N GLU A 215 -1.29 -10.49 -30.08
CA GLU A 215 -0.79 -11.67 -30.80
C GLU A 215 -0.50 -12.89 -29.90
N VAL A 216 -1.52 -13.44 -29.28
CA VAL A 216 -1.41 -14.74 -28.62
C VAL A 216 -1.39 -15.84 -29.67
N THR A 217 -0.23 -16.02 -30.31
CA THR A 217 -0.03 -16.87 -31.50
C THR A 217 0.29 -18.33 -31.19
N ALA A 218 0.63 -18.64 -29.96
CA ALA A 218 0.93 -20.01 -29.50
C ALA A 218 -0.17 -20.50 -28.55
N ALA A 219 -0.41 -21.80 -28.56
CA ALA A 219 -1.21 -22.41 -27.47
C ALA A 219 -0.51 -22.16 -26.15
N GLY A 220 -1.16 -21.39 -25.27
CA GLY A 220 -0.59 -21.02 -23.98
C GLY A 220 -1.14 -19.70 -23.45
N ALA A 221 -0.56 -19.26 -22.35
CA ALA A 221 -0.91 -18.01 -21.71
C ALA A 221 0.09 -16.91 -22.06
N LYS A 222 -0.40 -15.70 -22.25
CA LYS A 222 0.40 -14.49 -22.38
C LYS A 222 -0.09 -13.46 -21.39
N THR A 223 0.75 -13.10 -20.44
CA THR A 223 0.40 -12.12 -19.42
C THR A 223 0.66 -10.71 -19.94
N ASN A 224 -0.25 -9.79 -19.62
CA ASN A 224 -0.03 -8.37 -19.82
C ASN A 224 1.14 -7.90 -18.95
N ALA A 225 2.07 -7.16 -19.52
CA ALA A 225 3.20 -6.58 -18.79
C ALA A 225 2.78 -5.47 -17.81
N THR A 226 1.60 -4.88 -18.00
CA THR A 226 1.09 -3.79 -17.16
C THR A 226 0.34 -4.35 -15.96
N GLN A 227 0.86 -4.12 -14.79
CA GLN A 227 0.15 -4.30 -13.52
C GLN A 227 -0.35 -2.95 -13.06
N MET A 228 -1.54 -2.91 -12.46
CA MET A 228 -2.14 -1.68 -11.95
C MET A 228 -2.56 -1.85 -10.50
N LEU A 229 -2.41 -0.76 -9.75
CA LEU A 229 -2.86 -0.65 -8.37
C LEU A 229 -4.24 0.00 -8.35
N LEU A 230 -5.22 -0.69 -7.79
CA LEU A 230 -6.61 -0.27 -7.74
C LEU A 230 -7.04 -0.02 -6.31
N ILE A 231 -7.96 0.92 -6.14
CA ILE A 231 -8.60 1.18 -4.85
C ILE A 231 -9.49 -0.02 -4.50
N PRO A 232 -9.32 -0.63 -3.31
CA PRO A 232 -10.16 -1.73 -2.85
C PRO A 232 -11.64 -1.40 -2.90
N ASN A 233 -12.45 -2.34 -3.36
CA ASN A 233 -13.87 -2.16 -3.55
C ASN A 233 -14.61 -3.48 -3.34
N ALA A 234 -15.63 -3.49 -2.50
CA ALA A 234 -16.51 -4.63 -2.22
C ALA A 234 -17.80 -4.62 -3.07
N ALA A 235 -17.77 -3.98 -4.24
CA ALA A 235 -18.92 -3.93 -5.14
C ALA A 235 -18.58 -4.58 -6.48
N THR A 236 -19.58 -5.11 -7.16
CA THR A 236 -19.46 -5.57 -8.56
C THR A 236 -18.90 -4.45 -9.43
N PHE A 237 -17.86 -4.75 -10.19
CA PHE A 237 -17.25 -3.84 -11.14
C PHE A 237 -17.20 -4.46 -12.54
N ASN A 238 -17.01 -3.63 -13.55
CA ASN A 238 -16.97 -4.11 -14.92
C ASN A 238 -15.53 -4.22 -15.44
N VAL A 239 -15.27 -5.26 -16.20
CA VAL A 239 -14.07 -5.40 -17.04
C VAL A 239 -14.52 -5.35 -18.50
N THR A 240 -14.03 -4.38 -19.26
CA THR A 240 -14.29 -4.21 -20.69
C THR A 240 -13.01 -4.49 -21.46
N PHE A 241 -13.12 -5.24 -22.56
CA PHE A 241 -12.00 -5.52 -23.47
C PHE A 241 -12.50 -5.85 -24.88
N THR A 242 -11.62 -5.68 -25.87
CA THR A 242 -11.88 -6.03 -27.26
C THR A 242 -11.00 -7.19 -27.70
N VAL A 243 -11.60 -8.21 -28.27
CA VAL A 243 -10.92 -9.40 -28.80
C VAL A 243 -10.98 -9.36 -30.32
N ASP A 244 -9.83 -9.45 -30.94
CA ASP A 244 -9.68 -9.63 -32.37
C ASP A 244 -9.29 -11.08 -32.68
N LEU A 245 -10.00 -11.71 -33.63
CA LEU A 245 -9.68 -13.03 -34.16
C LEU A 245 -8.93 -12.91 -35.48
N TYR A 246 -7.83 -13.62 -35.59
CA TYR A 246 -7.01 -13.70 -36.78
C TYR A 246 -6.87 -15.13 -37.30
N LYS A 247 -6.62 -15.28 -38.60
CA LYS A 247 -6.18 -16.53 -39.24
C LYS A 247 -5.09 -16.22 -40.26
N ASN A 248 -3.92 -16.84 -40.07
CA ASN A 248 -2.77 -16.66 -40.98
C ASN A 248 -2.45 -15.17 -41.28
N GLY A 249 -2.50 -14.32 -40.24
CA GLY A 249 -2.24 -12.88 -40.34
C GLY A 249 -3.44 -12.02 -40.78
N THR A 250 -4.53 -12.63 -41.23
CA THR A 250 -5.73 -11.88 -41.64
C THR A 250 -6.73 -11.77 -40.50
N LYS A 251 -7.17 -10.55 -40.18
CA LYS A 251 -8.22 -10.30 -39.18
C LYS A 251 -9.58 -10.78 -39.71
N LEU A 252 -10.22 -11.65 -38.97
CA LEU A 252 -11.52 -12.25 -39.34
C LEU A 252 -12.70 -11.57 -38.66
N GLY A 253 -12.49 -11.03 -37.45
CA GLY A 253 -13.54 -10.42 -36.68
C GLY A 253 -13.06 -9.70 -35.43
N THR A 254 -13.95 -8.89 -34.86
CA THR A 254 -13.73 -8.12 -33.62
C THR A 254 -14.96 -8.27 -32.74
N GLU A 255 -14.76 -8.49 -31.47
CA GLU A 255 -15.81 -8.50 -30.48
C GLU A 255 -15.40 -7.71 -29.23
N THR A 256 -16.27 -6.79 -28.76
CA THR A 256 -16.06 -6.10 -27.49
C THR A 256 -16.97 -6.72 -26.42
N LYS A 257 -16.39 -7.03 -25.28
CA LYS A 257 -17.09 -7.59 -24.13
C LYS A 257 -17.00 -6.62 -22.95
N THR A 258 -18.09 -6.57 -22.19
CA THR A 258 -18.12 -6.00 -20.82
C THR A 258 -18.64 -7.09 -19.89
N ILE A 259 -17.85 -7.46 -18.91
CA ILE A 259 -18.13 -8.55 -17.99
C ILE A 259 -18.25 -7.97 -16.58
N PRO A 260 -19.37 -8.15 -15.89
CA PRO A 260 -19.47 -7.85 -14.48
C PRO A 260 -18.64 -8.85 -13.66
N VAL A 261 -17.84 -8.36 -12.74
CA VAL A 261 -17.01 -9.16 -11.84
C VAL A 261 -17.54 -9.02 -10.43
N GLU A 262 -17.93 -10.13 -9.83
CA GLU A 262 -18.52 -10.21 -8.48
C GLU A 262 -17.47 -10.54 -7.41
N THR A 263 -16.19 -10.23 -7.69
CA THR A 263 -15.09 -10.47 -6.75
C THR A 263 -14.72 -9.16 -6.08
N ASP A 264 -14.71 -9.15 -4.76
CA ASP A 264 -14.22 -8.00 -3.99
C ASP A 264 -12.73 -7.77 -4.25
N LEU A 265 -12.36 -6.53 -4.53
CA LEU A 265 -10.97 -6.11 -4.50
C LEU A 265 -10.58 -5.78 -3.05
N VAL A 266 -9.78 -6.62 -2.43
CA VAL A 266 -9.35 -6.51 -1.03
C VAL A 266 -7.95 -5.92 -0.97
N LYS A 267 -7.72 -5.00 -0.02
CA LYS A 267 -6.40 -4.41 0.22
C LYS A 267 -5.36 -5.49 0.50
N GLY A 268 -4.16 -5.30 -0.01
CA GLY A 268 -3.05 -6.25 0.16
C GLY A 268 -3.17 -7.52 -0.66
N ASN A 269 -4.18 -7.66 -1.51
CA ASN A 269 -4.35 -8.83 -2.38
C ASN A 269 -3.93 -8.52 -3.82
N ALA A 270 -3.39 -9.53 -4.49
CA ALA A 270 -3.10 -9.49 -5.92
C ALA A 270 -4.12 -10.35 -6.68
N TYR A 271 -4.58 -9.82 -7.82
CA TYR A 271 -5.56 -10.47 -8.69
C TYR A 271 -4.98 -10.65 -10.08
N ASN A 272 -5.13 -11.85 -10.63
CA ASN A 272 -4.88 -12.08 -12.04
C ASN A 272 -6.20 -12.41 -12.74
N PHE A 273 -6.56 -11.67 -13.77
CA PHE A 273 -7.75 -11.86 -14.58
C PHE A 273 -7.36 -12.57 -15.88
N THR A 274 -7.87 -13.77 -16.14
CA THR A 274 -7.56 -14.49 -17.37
C THR A 274 -8.71 -14.43 -18.35
N ILE A 275 -8.43 -13.96 -19.56
CA ILE A 275 -9.32 -13.97 -20.69
C ILE A 275 -8.95 -15.18 -21.56
N ALA A 276 -9.80 -16.19 -21.60
CA ALA A 276 -9.56 -17.39 -22.38
C ALA A 276 -10.34 -17.34 -23.70
N CYS A 277 -9.60 -17.22 -24.80
CA CYS A 277 -10.10 -17.13 -26.16
C CYS A 277 -9.98 -18.47 -26.88
N SER A 278 -11.00 -18.88 -27.62
CA SER A 278 -11.02 -20.12 -28.35
C SER A 278 -11.92 -19.99 -29.59
N VAL A 279 -11.49 -20.55 -30.72
CA VAL A 279 -12.29 -20.48 -31.98
C VAL A 279 -13.55 -21.33 -31.82
N GLY A 280 -14.69 -20.74 -32.13
CA GLY A 280 -15.99 -21.43 -32.07
C GLY A 280 -16.57 -21.63 -30.68
N ASN A 281 -15.93 -21.13 -29.63
CA ASN A 281 -16.44 -21.18 -28.27
C ASN A 281 -16.58 -19.77 -27.67
N PRO A 282 -17.49 -19.58 -26.71
CA PRO A 282 -17.56 -18.32 -25.97
C PRO A 282 -16.24 -17.98 -25.30
N ILE A 283 -15.93 -16.69 -25.23
CA ILE A 283 -14.81 -16.20 -24.43
C ILE A 283 -15.11 -16.49 -22.97
N LYS A 284 -14.17 -17.17 -22.31
CA LYS A 284 -14.24 -17.42 -20.88
C LYS A 284 -13.40 -16.40 -20.13
N PHE A 285 -13.92 -15.95 -19.02
CA PHE A 285 -13.29 -14.99 -18.13
C PHE A 285 -13.28 -15.55 -16.73
N THR A 286 -12.08 -15.66 -16.10
CA THR A 286 -11.92 -16.24 -14.77
C THR A 286 -11.14 -15.35 -13.79
N VAL A 287 -11.37 -15.17 -12.42
CA VAL A 287 -10.61 -14.39 -11.39
C VAL A 287 -9.86 -15.29 -10.42
N THR A 288 -8.59 -15.04 -10.12
CA THR A 288 -7.93 -15.59 -8.95
C THR A 288 -7.30 -14.51 -8.09
N ASN A 289 -7.33 -14.78 -6.83
CA ASN A 289 -6.87 -13.93 -5.77
C ASN A 289 -5.66 -14.58 -5.09
N ASP A 290 -4.55 -13.84 -4.98
CA ASP A 290 -3.45 -14.15 -4.10
C ASP A 290 -3.54 -13.23 -2.86
N PRO A 291 -3.95 -13.73 -1.70
CA PRO A 291 -4.15 -12.92 -0.51
C PRO A 291 -2.85 -12.43 0.11
N THR A 292 -1.71 -12.87 -0.40
CA THR A 292 -0.41 -12.53 0.19
C THR A 292 0.35 -11.47 -0.59
N TRP A 293 -0.23 -10.93 -1.70
CA TRP A 293 0.51 -10.06 -2.64
C TRP A 293 1.85 -10.64 -3.08
N SER A 294 2.02 -11.94 -2.85
CA SER A 294 3.24 -12.65 -3.20
C SER A 294 3.38 -12.75 -4.71
N THR A 295 4.55 -13.14 -5.17
CA THR A 295 4.78 -13.46 -6.58
C THR A 295 3.76 -14.43 -7.08
N GLN A 296 3.07 -14.01 -8.11
CA GLN A 296 2.04 -14.77 -8.74
C GLN A 296 2.49 -16.10 -9.31
N PRO A 297 1.82 -17.20 -9.03
CA PRO A 297 1.52 -18.16 -10.08
C PRO A 297 0.38 -17.61 -10.92
N ASP A 298 0.45 -17.82 -12.22
CA ASP A 298 -0.61 -17.53 -13.17
C ASP A 298 -1.92 -18.16 -12.72
N VAL A 299 -2.93 -17.36 -12.70
CA VAL A 299 -4.22 -17.82 -12.25
C VAL A 299 -5.32 -17.43 -13.21
N THR A 300 -6.16 -18.39 -13.47
CA THR A 300 -7.18 -18.36 -14.51
C THR A 300 -8.56 -18.05 -13.94
N ILE A 301 -9.29 -17.18 -14.59
CA ILE A 301 -10.69 -16.84 -14.30
C ILE A 301 -11.66 -17.50 -15.30
N GLN A 302 -12.77 -18.19 -14.88
CA GLN A 302 -13.82 -18.77 -15.75
C GLN A 302 -15.11 -17.98 -15.75
#